data_6d090469d76c305d7700cda571bf1d3a
#
_entry.id   6d090469d76c305d7700cda571bf1d3a
#
_cell.length_a   1.000
_cell.length_b   1.000
_cell.length_c   1.000
_cell.angle_alpha   90.00
_cell.angle_beta   90.00
_cell.angle_gamma   90.00
#
_symmetry.space_group_name_H-M   'P 1'
#
loop_
_entity.id
_entity.type
_entity.pdbx_description
1 polymer ?
#
loop_
_entity_poly.entity_id
_entity_poly.type
_entity_poly.pdbx_seq_one_letter_code
_entity_poly.pdbx_strand_id
1 'polypeptide(L)'
;MDAVEEFRAHALNPNHPSARGSHENGDIFFQHREACNSVYDALPAVVEKYMNKVNEKLGTNYGLFNYYGAPDAERVIIAMGSVNDVVEEVIDYLTAKGEKVGLIKVRLYRPWSSEAILKVI
;
A
#
# COMPACT_ATOMS: atom_id res chain seq x y z
N MET A 1 16.10 -24.88 -5.11
CA MET A 1 16.77 -25.05 -6.43
C MET A 1 15.78 -24.79 -7.54
N ASP A 2 14.57 -25.34 -7.46
CA ASP A 2 13.54 -25.23 -8.50
C ASP A 2 13.15 -23.78 -8.87
N ALA A 3 13.01 -22.89 -7.87
CA ALA A 3 12.70 -21.49 -8.13
C ALA A 3 13.81 -20.72 -8.88
N VAL A 4 15.06 -21.13 -8.69
CA VAL A 4 16.21 -20.55 -9.42
C VAL A 4 16.24 -21.07 -10.87
N GLU A 5 15.93 -22.32 -11.07
CA GLU A 5 15.84 -22.92 -12.42
C GLU A 5 14.67 -22.33 -13.21
N GLU A 6 13.51 -22.16 -12.57
CA GLU A 6 12.35 -21.49 -13.15
C GLU A 6 12.68 -20.05 -13.54
N PHE A 7 13.34 -19.29 -12.66
CA PHE A 7 13.80 -17.93 -12.98
C PHE A 7 14.78 -17.91 -14.17
N ARG A 8 15.72 -18.83 -14.22
CA ARG A 8 16.68 -18.95 -15.33
C ARG A 8 16.01 -19.35 -16.64
N ALA A 9 14.96 -20.15 -16.59
CA ALA A 9 14.18 -20.53 -17.79
C ALA A 9 13.52 -19.32 -18.48
N HIS A 10 13.30 -18.23 -17.74
CA HIS A 10 12.78 -16.98 -18.30
C HIS A 10 13.86 -16.06 -18.90
N ALA A 11 15.15 -16.47 -18.91
CA ALA A 11 16.21 -15.69 -19.53
C ALA A 11 15.99 -15.53 -21.03
N LEU A 12 16.45 -14.40 -21.60
CA LEU A 12 16.39 -14.17 -23.04
C LEU A 12 17.22 -15.24 -23.76
N ASN A 13 16.60 -15.90 -24.74
CA ASN A 13 17.22 -16.99 -25.46
C ASN A 13 16.92 -16.83 -26.98
N PRO A 14 17.94 -16.78 -27.86
CA PRO A 14 17.73 -16.62 -29.30
C PRO A 14 16.98 -17.80 -29.95
N ASN A 15 16.99 -18.98 -29.35
CA ASN A 15 16.22 -20.13 -29.83
C ASN A 15 14.72 -20.05 -29.45
N HIS A 16 14.40 -19.25 -28.44
CA HIS A 16 13.05 -19.00 -27.97
C HIS A 16 12.88 -17.48 -27.74
N PRO A 17 12.81 -16.70 -28.85
CA PRO A 17 12.78 -15.25 -28.75
C PRO A 17 11.50 -14.76 -28.06
N SER A 18 11.66 -13.84 -27.12
CA SER A 18 10.57 -13.17 -26.44
C SER A 18 10.87 -11.66 -26.29
N ALA A 19 9.85 -10.84 -26.35
CA ALA A 19 9.97 -9.42 -26.08
C ALA A 19 9.65 -9.13 -24.61
N ARG A 20 10.50 -8.31 -23.96
CA ARG A 20 10.27 -7.79 -22.60
C ARG A 20 10.39 -6.28 -22.65
N GLY A 21 9.31 -5.61 -22.36
CA GLY A 21 9.19 -4.19 -22.56
C GLY A 21 9.07 -3.84 -24.05
N SER A 22 8.46 -2.73 -24.31
CA SER A 22 8.26 -2.20 -25.64
C SER A 22 8.13 -0.69 -25.61
N HIS A 23 8.36 -0.06 -26.75
CA HIS A 23 7.96 1.32 -26.93
C HIS A 23 6.47 1.35 -27.29
N GLU A 24 5.70 2.16 -26.57
CA GLU A 24 4.27 2.31 -26.80
C GLU A 24 3.96 3.76 -27.23
N ASN A 25 3.36 3.90 -28.40
CA ASN A 25 2.82 5.18 -28.84
C ASN A 25 1.54 5.51 -28.04
N GLY A 26 1.08 6.75 -28.09
CA GLY A 26 0.00 7.25 -27.25
C GLY A 26 -1.29 6.47 -27.36
N ASP A 27 -1.65 5.97 -28.55
CA ASP A 27 -2.83 5.15 -28.80
C ASP A 27 -2.73 3.77 -28.12
N ILE A 28 -1.60 3.07 -28.29
CA ILE A 28 -1.35 1.77 -27.67
C ILE A 28 -1.21 1.91 -26.15
N PHE A 29 -0.48 2.92 -25.68
CA PHE A 29 -0.30 3.20 -24.25
C PHE A 29 -1.64 3.46 -23.56
N PHE A 30 -2.54 4.23 -24.20
CA PHE A 30 -3.88 4.49 -23.68
C PHE A 30 -4.66 3.18 -23.48
N GLN A 31 -4.67 2.29 -24.47
CA GLN A 31 -5.36 0.99 -24.38
C GLN A 31 -4.80 0.12 -23.24
N HIS A 32 -3.48 0.06 -23.09
CA HIS A 32 -2.85 -0.70 -22.02
C HIS A 32 -3.12 -0.10 -20.63
N ARG A 33 -3.14 1.23 -20.51
CA ARG A 33 -3.49 1.90 -19.25
C ARG A 33 -4.96 1.65 -18.86
N GLU A 34 -5.87 1.69 -19.80
CA GLU A 34 -7.28 1.35 -19.55
C GLU A 34 -7.46 -0.13 -19.16
N ALA A 35 -6.72 -1.04 -19.77
CA ALA A 35 -6.75 -2.46 -19.44
C ALA A 35 -6.28 -2.75 -18.00
N CYS A 36 -5.47 -1.89 -17.40
CA CYS A 36 -5.02 -2.02 -16.02
C CYS A 36 -6.09 -1.65 -14.97
N ASN A 37 -7.18 -0.99 -15.34
CA ASN A 37 -8.18 -0.47 -14.39
C ASN A 37 -8.78 -1.59 -13.53
N SER A 38 -9.16 -2.72 -14.11
CA SER A 38 -9.71 -3.86 -13.37
C SER A 38 -8.76 -4.42 -12.30
N VAL A 39 -7.45 -4.38 -12.57
CA VAL A 39 -6.42 -4.79 -11.59
C VAL A 39 -6.32 -3.79 -10.47
N TYR A 40 -6.29 -2.49 -10.79
CA TYR A 40 -6.23 -1.43 -9.77
C TYR A 40 -7.48 -1.39 -8.90
N ASP A 41 -8.66 -1.60 -9.47
CA ASP A 41 -9.92 -1.63 -8.72
C ASP A 41 -9.97 -2.80 -7.73
N ALA A 42 -9.40 -3.94 -8.08
CA ALA A 42 -9.34 -5.11 -7.20
C ALA A 42 -8.22 -5.02 -6.15
N LEU A 43 -7.20 -4.17 -6.35
CA LEU A 43 -5.98 -4.17 -5.56
C LEU A 43 -6.19 -3.88 -4.07
N PRO A 44 -7.05 -2.94 -3.62
CA PRO A 44 -7.27 -2.69 -2.20
C PRO A 44 -7.70 -3.94 -1.45
N ALA A 45 -8.66 -4.70 -1.98
CA ALA A 45 -9.14 -5.94 -1.36
C ALA A 45 -8.06 -7.03 -1.32
N VAL A 46 -7.23 -7.11 -2.36
CA VAL A 46 -6.10 -8.05 -2.42
C VAL A 46 -5.06 -7.71 -1.35
N VAL A 47 -4.70 -6.43 -1.24
CA VAL A 47 -3.72 -5.97 -0.24
C VAL A 47 -4.23 -6.21 1.17
N GLU A 48 -5.47 -5.84 1.47
CA GLU A 48 -6.10 -6.06 2.77
C GLU A 48 -6.11 -7.55 3.15
N LYS A 49 -6.46 -8.44 2.21
CA LYS A 49 -6.41 -9.89 2.41
C LYS A 49 -5.02 -10.38 2.82
N TYR A 50 -3.96 -9.87 2.19
CA TYR A 50 -2.61 -10.29 2.54
C TYR A 50 -2.11 -9.64 3.83
N MET A 51 -2.48 -8.40 4.13
CA MET A 51 -2.23 -7.78 5.42
C MET A 51 -2.84 -8.59 6.56
N ASN A 52 -4.09 -9.04 6.41
CA ASN A 52 -4.75 -9.88 7.39
C ASN A 52 -4.01 -11.20 7.63
N LYS A 53 -3.50 -11.85 6.57
CA LYS A 53 -2.67 -13.06 6.72
C LYS A 53 -1.36 -12.80 7.46
N VAL A 54 -0.75 -11.64 7.28
CA VAL A 54 0.46 -11.24 8.01
C VAL A 54 0.10 -10.99 9.47
N ASN A 55 -0.99 -10.27 9.73
CA ASN A 55 -1.49 -10.00 11.09
C ASN A 55 -1.73 -11.29 11.88
N GLU A 56 -2.39 -12.27 11.26
CA GLU A 56 -2.64 -13.59 11.87
C GLU A 56 -1.35 -14.32 12.24
N LYS A 57 -0.31 -14.22 11.41
CA LYS A 57 0.95 -14.94 11.62
C LYS A 57 1.89 -14.25 12.60
N LEU A 58 1.91 -12.92 12.60
CA LEU A 58 2.89 -12.13 13.34
C LEU A 58 2.29 -11.39 14.54
N GLY A 59 0.97 -11.44 14.75
CA GLY A 59 0.30 -10.71 15.82
C GLY A 59 0.33 -9.18 15.60
N THR A 60 0.40 -8.73 14.36
CA THR A 60 0.40 -7.32 13.98
C THR A 60 -1.02 -6.82 13.69
N ASN A 61 -1.20 -5.52 13.46
CA ASN A 61 -2.48 -4.92 13.10
C ASN A 61 -2.31 -3.98 11.90
N TYR A 62 -1.87 -4.53 10.77
CA TYR A 62 -1.75 -3.75 9.52
C TYR A 62 -3.09 -3.65 8.81
N GLY A 63 -3.44 -2.44 8.38
CA GLY A 63 -4.56 -2.13 7.50
C GLY A 63 -4.11 -1.21 6.37
N LEU A 64 -4.97 -0.96 5.40
CA LEU A 64 -4.70 0.00 4.31
C LEU A 64 -4.43 1.39 4.88
N PHE A 65 -5.14 1.73 5.94
CA PHE A 65 -4.95 2.90 6.81
C PHE A 65 -5.04 2.45 8.25
N ASN A 66 -4.26 3.04 9.13
CA ASN A 66 -4.36 2.83 10.57
C ASN A 66 -4.39 4.18 11.29
N TYR A 67 -5.31 4.31 12.21
CA TYR A 67 -5.36 5.45 13.11
C TYR A 67 -4.48 5.22 14.34
N TYR A 68 -3.88 6.31 14.84
CA TYR A 68 -3.12 6.35 16.09
C TYR A 68 -3.32 7.69 16.78
N GLY A 69 -3.58 7.71 18.08
CA GLY A 69 -3.71 8.93 18.89
C GLY A 69 -5.03 9.04 19.63
N ALA A 70 -5.42 10.28 19.98
CA ALA A 70 -6.62 10.55 20.76
C ALA A 70 -7.90 10.14 19.99
N PRO A 71 -8.85 9.43 20.63
CA PRO A 71 -10.09 9.02 19.96
C PRO A 71 -11.02 10.17 19.57
N ASP A 72 -10.82 11.33 20.18
CA ASP A 72 -11.56 12.56 19.94
C ASP A 72 -10.65 13.67 19.39
N ALA A 73 -9.68 13.28 18.54
CA ALA A 73 -8.70 14.20 17.98
C ALA A 73 -9.37 15.33 17.17
N GLU A 74 -8.96 16.57 17.47
CA GLU A 74 -9.39 17.75 16.73
C GLU A 74 -8.50 18.08 15.53
N ARG A 75 -7.29 17.53 15.55
CA ARG A 75 -6.28 17.70 14.49
C ARG A 75 -5.65 16.35 14.20
N VAL A 76 -5.66 15.97 12.93
CA VAL A 76 -5.12 14.68 12.47
C VAL A 76 -4.11 14.92 11.36
N ILE A 77 -2.93 14.32 11.50
CA ILE A 77 -1.91 14.26 10.46
C ILE A 77 -2.15 13.01 9.63
N ILE A 78 -2.05 13.12 8.31
CA ILE A 78 -2.05 11.98 7.39
C ILE A 78 -0.64 11.86 6.83
N ALA A 79 0.01 10.73 7.09
CA ALA A 79 1.40 10.52 6.70
C ALA A 79 1.67 9.09 6.20
N MET A 80 2.77 8.92 5.46
CA MET A 80 3.19 7.65 4.90
C MET A 80 4.70 7.47 5.05
N GLY A 81 5.14 6.22 5.28
CA GLY A 81 6.55 5.88 5.38
C GLY A 81 7.14 6.07 6.77
N SER A 82 8.45 6.19 6.87
CA SER A 82 9.20 6.20 8.14
C SER A 82 8.91 7.40 9.05
N VAL A 83 8.36 8.48 8.52
CA VAL A 83 7.94 9.63 9.34
C VAL A 83 6.88 9.25 10.36
N ASN A 84 6.10 8.20 10.12
CA ASN A 84 5.05 7.74 11.04
C ASN A 84 5.62 7.41 12.43
N ASP A 85 6.79 6.79 12.50
CA ASP A 85 7.40 6.38 13.76
C ASP A 85 7.72 7.61 14.65
N VAL A 86 8.25 8.66 14.03
CA VAL A 86 8.51 9.93 14.71
C VAL A 86 7.21 10.65 15.10
N VAL A 87 6.20 10.60 14.25
CA VAL A 87 4.91 11.24 14.52
C VAL A 87 4.20 10.54 15.69
N GLU A 88 4.29 9.23 15.83
CA GLU A 88 3.74 8.50 16.98
C GLU A 88 4.33 9.01 18.30
N GLU A 89 5.65 9.15 18.39
CA GLU A 89 6.32 9.72 19.56
C GLU A 89 5.83 11.15 19.89
N VAL A 90 5.63 11.97 18.84
CA VAL A 90 5.11 13.33 19.02
C VAL A 90 3.64 13.32 19.48
N ILE A 91 2.81 12.42 18.93
CA ILE A 91 1.42 12.25 19.34
C ILE A 91 1.33 11.86 20.82
N ASP A 92 2.14 10.91 21.26
CA ASP A 92 2.19 10.48 22.66
C ASP A 92 2.57 11.63 23.57
N TYR A 93 3.61 12.39 23.21
CA TYR A 93 4.05 13.55 23.97
C TYR A 93 2.96 14.65 24.06
N LEU A 94 2.27 14.95 22.96
CA LEU A 94 1.23 15.97 22.94
C LEU A 94 -0.04 15.52 23.66
N THR A 95 -0.43 14.26 23.49
CA THR A 95 -1.58 13.67 24.19
C THR A 95 -1.36 13.64 25.70
N ALA A 96 -0.15 13.35 26.17
CA ALA A 96 0.22 13.43 27.58
C ALA A 96 0.10 14.87 28.13
N LYS A 97 0.12 15.88 27.29
CA LYS A 97 -0.15 17.31 27.66
C LYS A 97 -1.60 17.72 27.53
N GLY A 98 -2.50 16.81 27.17
CA GLY A 98 -3.92 17.07 27.00
C GLY A 98 -4.32 17.57 25.62
N GLU A 99 -3.42 17.52 24.63
CA GLU A 99 -3.74 17.88 23.25
C GLU A 99 -4.51 16.75 22.56
N LYS A 100 -5.52 17.11 21.78
CA LYS A 100 -6.36 16.18 21.01
C LYS A 100 -5.84 16.04 19.59
N VAL A 101 -4.85 15.19 19.42
CA VAL A 101 -4.15 14.99 18.15
C VAL A 101 -4.14 13.52 17.75
N GLY A 102 -4.08 13.27 16.44
CA GLY A 102 -4.05 11.93 15.87
C GLY A 102 -3.22 11.85 14.61
N LEU A 103 -2.96 10.62 14.19
CA LEU A 103 -2.22 10.27 13.00
C LEU A 103 -3.01 9.21 12.21
N ILE A 104 -3.15 9.40 10.92
CA ILE A 104 -3.55 8.34 9.98
C ILE A 104 -2.32 7.88 9.21
N LYS A 105 -1.93 6.63 9.43
CA LYS A 105 -0.81 5.99 8.73
C LYS A 105 -1.33 5.39 7.42
N VAL A 106 -0.82 5.90 6.28
CA VAL A 106 -1.18 5.39 4.94
C VAL A 106 -0.22 4.26 4.56
N ARG A 107 -0.73 3.07 4.30
CA ARG A 107 0.04 1.93 3.78
C ARG A 107 -0.27 1.60 2.34
N LEU A 108 -1.48 1.87 1.86
CA LEU A 108 -1.83 1.79 0.45
C LEU A 108 -2.21 3.18 -0.08
N TYR A 109 -1.28 3.81 -0.79
CA TYR A 109 -1.51 5.11 -1.41
C TYR A 109 -2.15 4.99 -2.81
N ARG A 110 -1.75 3.99 -3.59
CA ARG A 110 -2.27 3.76 -4.96
C ARG A 110 -2.66 2.30 -5.17
N PRO A 111 -3.89 2.03 -5.59
CA PRO A 111 -5.00 2.99 -5.70
C PRO A 111 -5.47 3.49 -4.34
N TRP A 112 -5.97 4.73 -4.29
CA TRP A 112 -6.56 5.29 -3.09
C TRP A 112 -7.93 4.68 -2.81
N SER A 113 -8.16 4.24 -1.58
CA SER A 113 -9.46 3.74 -1.14
C SER A 113 -10.13 4.73 -0.19
N SER A 114 -11.04 5.53 -0.74
CA SER A 114 -11.83 6.47 0.07
C SER A 114 -12.71 5.77 1.09
N GLU A 115 -13.23 4.59 0.76
CA GLU A 115 -14.01 3.78 1.69
C GLU A 115 -13.17 3.32 2.89
N ALA A 116 -11.93 2.89 2.64
CA ALA A 116 -11.07 2.39 3.70
C ALA A 116 -10.58 3.51 4.65
N ILE A 117 -10.29 4.71 4.13
CA ILE A 117 -9.88 5.82 5.01
C ILE A 117 -11.04 6.34 5.85
N LEU A 118 -12.25 6.38 5.31
CA LEU A 118 -13.45 6.78 6.05
C LEU A 118 -13.83 5.85 7.21
N LYS A 119 -13.32 4.61 7.21
CA LYS A 119 -13.52 3.67 8.33
C LYS A 119 -12.61 3.93 9.53
N VAL A 120 -11.56 4.73 9.36
CA VAL A 120 -10.58 5.01 10.41
C VAL A 120 -10.62 6.45 10.93
N ILE A 121 -11.45 7.29 10.30
CA ILE A 121 -11.82 8.64 10.78
C ILE A 121 -13.09 8.54 11.61
#